data_9ce3b0d071cd08123a84f0f651f1ece0
#
_entry.id   9ce3b0d071cd08123a84f0f651f1ece0
#
_cell.length_a   1.000
_cell.length_b   1.000
_cell.length_c   1.000
_cell.angle_alpha   90.00
_cell.angle_beta   90.00
_cell.angle_gamma   90.00
#
_symmetry.space_group_name_H-M   'P 1'
#
loop_
_entity.id
_entity.type
_entity.pdbx_description
1 polymer ?
#
loop_
_entity_poly.entity_id
_entity_poly.type
_entity_poly.pdbx_seq_one_letter_code
_entity_poly.pdbx_strand_id
1 'polypeptide(L)'
;MTLEILNSQELKTPIGKLTVVTAANILVACGFLSAQKLMRGAIDIEIKEISKPSESAKLIKDYFAGDLAALNAIKVMQPGGEFSQSAWRAMRKVRGGSVISYAELAEKAGSPKAVRAAGSACAKNRIAIVVPCHRIVKTGGGLGNYAYGLKAKQWLLSHEGAF
;
A
#
# COMPACT_ATOMS: atom_id res chain seq x y z
N MET A 1 9.60 2.74 29.50
CA MET A 1 9.40 2.80 28.03
C MET A 1 8.06 2.16 27.69
N THR A 2 7.23 2.85 26.94
CA THR A 2 5.90 2.36 26.60
C THR A 2 5.94 1.66 25.26
N LEU A 3 5.42 0.42 25.19
CA LEU A 3 5.27 -0.29 23.92
C LEU A 3 4.03 0.21 23.18
N GLU A 4 4.18 0.43 21.89
CA GLU A 4 3.02 0.69 21.03
C GLU A 4 2.38 -0.65 20.66
N ILE A 5 1.09 -0.78 20.91
CA ILE A 5 0.36 -2.01 20.60
C ILE A 5 -0.24 -1.90 19.21
N LEU A 6 0.12 -2.84 18.37
CA LEU A 6 -0.41 -2.95 17.01
C LEU A 6 -1.31 -4.17 16.92
N ASN A 7 -2.43 -4.03 16.21
CA ASN A 7 -3.33 -5.14 15.95
C ASN A 7 -3.08 -5.71 14.57
N SER A 8 -3.01 -7.03 14.47
CA SER A 8 -2.75 -7.74 13.22
C SER A 8 -3.86 -8.72 12.93
N GLN A 9 -4.25 -8.81 11.68
CA GLN A 9 -5.20 -9.80 11.21
C GLN A 9 -4.94 -10.16 9.76
N GLU A 10 -5.45 -11.30 9.32
CA GLU A 10 -5.32 -11.76 7.95
C GLU A 10 -6.65 -11.72 7.23
N LEU A 11 -6.61 -11.33 5.96
CA LEU A 11 -7.74 -11.41 5.04
C LEU A 11 -7.40 -12.40 3.93
N LYS A 12 -8.34 -13.27 3.60
CA LYS A 12 -8.23 -14.10 2.40
C LYS A 12 -8.59 -13.24 1.19
N THR A 13 -7.72 -13.22 0.19
CA THR A 13 -7.97 -12.49 -1.06
C THR A 13 -7.76 -13.41 -2.25
N PRO A 14 -8.21 -13.03 -3.46
CA PRO A 14 -7.94 -13.82 -4.66
C PRO A 14 -6.47 -14.02 -4.98
N ILE A 15 -5.58 -13.20 -4.42
CA ILE A 15 -4.13 -13.28 -4.67
C ILE A 15 -3.33 -13.67 -3.43
N GLY A 16 -3.98 -14.20 -2.39
CA GLY A 16 -3.32 -14.72 -1.21
C GLY A 16 -3.83 -14.13 0.09
N LYS A 17 -3.18 -14.50 1.18
CA LYS A 17 -3.50 -13.97 2.51
C LYS A 17 -2.85 -12.62 2.69
N LEU A 18 -3.68 -11.62 2.92
CA LEU A 18 -3.24 -10.25 3.14
C LEU A 18 -3.21 -9.96 4.64
N THR A 19 -2.06 -9.53 5.13
CA THR A 19 -1.90 -9.10 6.51
C THR A 19 -2.24 -7.62 6.62
N VAL A 20 -3.06 -7.28 7.61
CA VAL A 20 -3.50 -5.91 7.90
C VAL A 20 -3.06 -5.56 9.31
N VAL A 21 -2.24 -4.53 9.47
CA VAL A 21 -1.72 -4.09 10.76
C VAL A 21 -2.20 -2.68 11.05
N THR A 22 -2.86 -2.50 12.17
CA THR A 22 -3.43 -1.21 12.57
C THR A 22 -2.94 -0.77 13.95
N ALA A 23 -2.87 0.54 14.13
CA ALA A 23 -2.64 1.18 15.41
C ALA A 23 -3.78 2.18 15.63
N ALA A 24 -4.65 1.92 16.60
CA ALA A 24 -5.77 2.82 16.93
C ALA A 24 -6.55 3.26 15.69
N ASN A 25 -6.99 2.33 14.87
CA ASN A 25 -7.75 2.55 13.61
C ASN A 25 -6.96 3.20 12.46
N ILE A 26 -5.66 3.36 12.61
CA ILE A 26 -4.80 3.82 11.51
C ILE A 26 -4.09 2.61 10.93
N LEU A 27 -4.14 2.45 9.61
CA LEU A 27 -3.43 1.37 8.92
C LEU A 27 -1.95 1.73 8.84
N VAL A 28 -1.10 0.89 9.42
CA VAL A 28 0.35 1.14 9.47
C VAL A 28 1.15 0.16 8.63
N ALA A 29 0.56 -0.98 8.26
CA ALA A 29 1.17 -1.93 7.33
C ALA A 29 0.10 -2.80 6.70
N CYS A 30 0.34 -3.20 5.46
CA CYS A 30 -0.56 -4.08 4.71
C CYS A 30 0.25 -4.76 3.61
N GLY A 31 0.16 -6.09 3.52
CA GLY A 31 0.89 -6.81 2.51
C GLY A 31 0.78 -8.32 2.67
N PHE A 32 1.43 -9.04 1.77
CA PHE A 32 1.36 -10.51 1.72
C PHE A 32 2.52 -11.16 2.47
N LEU A 33 2.94 -10.55 3.56
CA LEU A 33 3.98 -11.04 4.47
C LEU A 33 3.40 -11.11 5.89
N SER A 34 4.13 -11.75 6.81
CA SER A 34 3.73 -11.73 8.22
C SER A 34 3.80 -10.31 8.79
N ALA A 35 3.05 -10.05 9.84
CA ALA A 35 3.07 -8.74 10.50
C ALA A 35 4.48 -8.37 10.97
N GLN A 36 5.24 -9.34 11.47
CA GLN A 36 6.61 -9.15 11.93
C GLN A 36 7.53 -8.70 10.80
N LYS A 37 7.36 -9.30 9.61
CA LYS A 37 8.15 -8.92 8.42
C LYS A 37 7.74 -7.54 7.90
N LEU A 38 6.44 -7.24 7.88
CA LEU A 38 5.95 -5.93 7.45
C LEU A 38 6.44 -4.82 8.36
N MET A 39 6.54 -5.10 9.65
CA MET A 39 6.97 -4.12 10.65
C MET A 39 8.47 -4.19 10.95
N ARG A 40 9.26 -4.81 10.08
CA ARG A 40 10.72 -4.89 10.25
C ARG A 40 11.32 -3.49 10.43
N GLY A 41 12.19 -3.36 11.42
CA GLY A 41 12.84 -2.09 11.74
C GLY A 41 12.07 -1.22 12.74
N ALA A 42 10.81 -1.52 13.00
CA ALA A 42 10.06 -0.83 14.04
C ALA A 42 10.54 -1.30 15.42
N ILE A 43 10.67 -0.37 16.35
CA ILE A 43 11.11 -0.65 17.71
C ILE A 43 9.98 -0.32 18.69
N ASP A 44 10.06 -0.93 19.87
CA ASP A 44 9.11 -0.66 20.96
C ASP A 44 7.65 -0.92 20.55
N ILE A 45 7.42 -1.98 19.80
CA ILE A 45 6.08 -2.40 19.37
C ILE A 45 5.75 -3.79 19.92
N GLU A 46 4.46 -4.02 20.15
CA GLU A 46 3.90 -5.34 20.46
C GLU A 46 2.80 -5.60 19.44
N ILE A 47 2.87 -6.73 18.75
CA ILE A 47 1.88 -7.10 17.73
C ILE A 47 0.92 -8.13 18.33
N LYS A 48 -0.37 -7.81 18.34
CA LYS A 48 -1.43 -8.71 18.82
C LYS A 48 -2.31 -9.12 17.66
N GLU A 49 -2.54 -10.42 17.53
CA GLU A 49 -3.51 -10.94 16.57
C GLU A 49 -4.92 -10.67 17.10
N ILE A 50 -5.80 -10.19 16.22
CA ILE A 50 -7.21 -9.95 16.54
C ILE A 50 -8.08 -10.74 15.59
N SER A 51 -9.24 -11.18 16.07
CA SER A 51 -10.20 -11.94 15.25
C SER A 51 -11.29 -11.05 14.67
N LYS A 52 -11.70 -10.01 15.40
CA LYS A 52 -12.75 -9.09 14.93
C LYS A 52 -12.18 -8.18 13.83
N PRO A 53 -12.83 -8.11 12.65
CA PRO A 53 -12.34 -7.25 11.58
C PRO A 53 -12.26 -5.78 11.99
N SER A 54 -11.11 -5.16 11.73
CA SER A 54 -10.94 -3.72 11.87
C SER A 54 -11.71 -3.00 10.76
N GLU A 55 -11.92 -1.71 10.93
CA GLU A 55 -12.53 -0.90 9.87
C GLU A 55 -11.71 -0.95 8.59
N SER A 56 -10.38 -0.87 8.70
CA SER A 56 -9.49 -1.00 7.53
C SER A 56 -9.68 -2.34 6.82
N ALA A 57 -9.77 -3.45 7.57
CA ALA A 57 -9.96 -4.77 6.98
C ALA A 57 -11.30 -4.86 6.24
N LYS A 58 -12.36 -4.28 6.80
CA LYS A 58 -13.68 -4.25 6.14
C LYS A 58 -13.64 -3.48 4.82
N LEU A 59 -12.99 -2.33 4.81
CA LEU A 59 -12.88 -1.49 3.61
C LEU A 59 -12.01 -2.15 2.54
N ILE A 60 -10.94 -2.85 2.94
CA ILE A 60 -10.11 -3.60 2.00
C ILE A 60 -10.92 -4.77 1.40
N LYS A 61 -11.74 -5.44 2.21
CA LYS A 61 -12.63 -6.49 1.73
C LYS A 61 -13.61 -5.94 0.70
N ASP A 62 -14.17 -4.76 0.94
CA ASP A 62 -15.06 -4.08 0.00
C ASP A 62 -14.34 -3.78 -1.32
N TYR A 63 -13.08 -3.37 -1.25
CA TYR A 63 -12.26 -3.16 -2.45
C TYR A 63 -12.18 -4.44 -3.30
N PHE A 64 -11.87 -5.57 -2.70
CA PHE A 64 -11.80 -6.84 -3.43
C PHE A 64 -13.16 -7.28 -3.96
N ALA A 65 -14.25 -6.82 -3.37
CA ALA A 65 -15.61 -7.07 -3.85
C ALA A 65 -16.04 -6.11 -4.97
N GLY A 66 -15.19 -5.14 -5.33
CA GLY A 66 -15.44 -4.23 -6.46
C GLY A 66 -15.60 -2.76 -6.10
N ASP A 67 -15.67 -2.42 -4.83
CA ASP A 67 -15.73 -1.01 -4.40
C ASP A 67 -14.32 -0.42 -4.31
N LEU A 68 -13.80 0.04 -5.43
CA LEU A 68 -12.43 0.54 -5.51
C LEU A 68 -12.21 1.78 -4.63
N ALA A 69 -13.24 2.60 -4.47
CA ALA A 69 -13.15 3.83 -3.70
C ALA A 69 -13.14 3.59 -2.19
N ALA A 70 -13.47 2.38 -1.73
CA ALA A 70 -13.45 2.05 -0.30
C ALA A 70 -12.09 2.33 0.34
N LEU A 71 -11.00 2.15 -0.41
CA LEU A 71 -9.65 2.40 0.09
C LEU A 71 -9.41 3.86 0.49
N ASN A 72 -10.15 4.80 -0.11
CA ASN A 72 -9.95 6.23 0.14
C ASN A 72 -10.34 6.64 1.57
N ALA A 73 -11.20 5.87 2.22
CA ALA A 73 -11.64 6.15 3.59
C ALA A 73 -10.64 5.67 4.64
N ILE A 74 -9.63 4.92 4.26
CA ILE A 74 -8.66 4.34 5.20
C ILE A 74 -7.59 5.38 5.54
N LYS A 75 -7.41 5.64 6.83
CA LYS A 75 -6.30 6.48 7.29
C LYS A 75 -5.04 5.64 7.35
N VAL A 76 -3.95 6.19 6.82
CA VAL A 76 -2.67 5.49 6.73
C VAL A 76 -1.55 6.30 7.39
N MET A 77 -0.54 5.59 7.91
CA MET A 77 0.66 6.22 8.43
C MET A 77 1.82 5.24 8.30
N GLN A 78 2.93 5.71 7.76
CA GLN A 78 4.17 4.94 7.72
C GLN A 78 5.36 5.88 7.77
N PRO A 79 6.50 5.42 8.34
CA PRO A 79 7.69 6.25 8.41
C PRO A 79 8.34 6.40 7.04
N GLY A 80 8.96 7.54 6.83
CA GLY A 80 9.68 7.82 5.60
C GLY A 80 10.05 9.29 5.50
N GLY A 81 11.02 9.61 4.67
CA GLY A 81 11.45 10.97 4.44
C GLY A 81 10.38 11.80 3.74
N GLU A 82 10.62 13.08 3.63
CA GLU A 82 9.68 14.05 3.07
C GLU A 82 9.24 13.68 1.64
N PHE A 83 10.19 13.31 0.78
CA PHE A 83 9.85 12.93 -0.59
C PHE A 83 9.00 11.67 -0.63
N SER A 84 9.33 10.64 0.16
CA SER A 84 8.55 9.40 0.22
C SER A 84 7.11 9.69 0.68
N GLN A 85 6.94 10.54 1.69
CA GLN A 85 5.60 10.93 2.15
C GLN A 85 4.81 11.62 1.04
N SER A 86 5.45 12.52 0.29
CA SER A 86 4.83 13.21 -0.84
C SER A 86 4.46 12.25 -1.96
N ALA A 87 5.33 11.28 -2.26
CA ALA A 87 5.07 10.26 -3.27
C ALA A 87 3.90 9.37 -2.87
N TRP A 88 3.85 8.93 -1.61
CA TRP A 88 2.74 8.09 -1.12
C TRP A 88 1.40 8.84 -1.15
N ARG A 89 1.39 10.12 -0.80
CA ARG A 89 0.18 10.95 -0.94
C ARG A 89 -0.25 11.08 -2.41
N ALA A 90 0.70 11.27 -3.31
CA ALA A 90 0.41 11.34 -4.74
C ALA A 90 -0.15 10.03 -5.28
N MET A 91 0.40 8.88 -4.85
CA MET A 91 -0.13 7.57 -5.22
C MET A 91 -1.60 7.43 -4.84
N ARG A 92 -1.98 7.89 -3.66
CA ARG A 92 -3.37 7.76 -3.19
C ARG A 92 -4.35 8.63 -3.96
N LYS A 93 -3.88 9.59 -4.72
CA LYS A 93 -4.72 10.41 -5.61
C LYS A 93 -4.93 9.76 -6.98
N VAL A 94 -4.19 8.72 -7.32
CA VAL A 94 -4.39 7.96 -8.55
C VAL A 94 -5.60 7.06 -8.35
N ARG A 95 -6.62 7.24 -9.19
CA ARG A 95 -7.86 6.47 -9.08
C ARG A 95 -7.66 5.02 -9.51
N GLY A 96 -8.44 4.12 -8.91
CA GLY A 96 -8.58 2.76 -9.43
C GLY A 96 -9.05 2.80 -10.89
N GLY A 97 -8.41 2.01 -11.73
CA GLY A 97 -8.64 2.02 -13.18
C GLY A 97 -7.70 2.92 -13.96
N SER A 98 -6.87 3.69 -13.27
CA SER A 98 -5.86 4.56 -13.87
C SER A 98 -4.46 4.16 -13.41
N VAL A 99 -3.46 4.49 -14.24
CA VAL A 99 -2.05 4.32 -13.91
C VAL A 99 -1.30 5.59 -14.24
N ILE A 100 -0.19 5.83 -13.54
CA ILE A 100 0.77 6.88 -13.89
C ILE A 100 2.17 6.27 -13.95
N SER A 101 3.07 6.94 -14.67
CA SER A 101 4.46 6.49 -14.74
C SER A 101 5.26 6.90 -13.50
N TYR A 102 6.43 6.29 -13.32
CA TYR A 102 7.37 6.72 -12.27
C TYR A 102 7.78 8.19 -12.45
N ALA A 103 7.93 8.63 -13.69
CA ALA A 103 8.25 10.04 -13.98
C ALA A 103 7.11 10.97 -13.58
N GLU A 104 5.89 10.60 -13.88
CA GLU A 104 4.69 11.37 -13.48
C GLU A 104 4.56 11.40 -11.95
N LEU A 105 4.86 10.28 -11.28
CA LEU A 105 4.85 10.23 -9.82
C LEU A 105 5.87 11.20 -9.23
N ALA A 106 7.08 11.22 -9.77
CA ALA A 106 8.12 12.15 -9.31
C ALA A 106 7.67 13.60 -9.44
N GLU A 107 7.07 13.94 -10.57
CA GLU A 107 6.50 15.27 -10.81
C GLU A 107 5.41 15.62 -9.80
N LYS A 108 4.45 14.72 -9.59
CA LYS A 108 3.35 14.92 -8.65
C LYS A 108 3.83 15.00 -7.19
N ALA A 109 4.96 14.36 -6.89
CA ALA A 109 5.58 14.42 -5.57
C ALA A 109 6.42 15.69 -5.37
N GLY A 110 6.51 16.54 -6.38
CA GLY A 110 7.17 17.84 -6.29
C GLY A 110 8.61 17.88 -6.77
N SER A 111 9.13 16.81 -7.36
CA SER A 111 10.51 16.74 -7.83
C SER A 111 10.62 15.94 -9.13
N PRO A 112 10.36 16.56 -10.30
CA PRO A 112 10.35 15.87 -11.59
C PRO A 112 11.62 15.10 -11.92
N LYS A 113 12.77 15.51 -11.38
CA LYS A 113 14.04 14.85 -11.61
C LYS A 113 14.26 13.62 -10.71
N ALA A 114 13.42 13.43 -9.69
CA ALA A 114 13.61 12.39 -8.69
C ALA A 114 12.94 11.05 -9.08
N VAL A 115 13.08 10.61 -10.33
CA VAL A 115 12.45 9.38 -10.82
C VAL A 115 12.93 8.15 -10.06
N ARG A 116 14.22 8.07 -9.74
CA ARG A 116 14.76 6.96 -8.93
C ARG A 116 14.19 6.95 -7.52
N ALA A 117 14.05 8.13 -6.92
CA ALA A 117 13.45 8.25 -5.58
C ALA A 117 11.97 7.86 -5.62
N ALA A 118 11.27 8.12 -6.70
CA ALA A 118 9.89 7.66 -6.89
C ALA A 118 9.83 6.13 -6.90
N GLY A 119 10.74 5.48 -7.63
CA GLY A 119 10.88 4.02 -7.61
C GLY A 119 11.20 3.49 -6.22
N SER A 120 12.09 4.16 -5.49
CA SER A 120 12.43 3.78 -4.11
C SER A 120 11.24 3.92 -3.18
N ALA A 121 10.42 4.96 -3.33
CA ALA A 121 9.20 5.14 -2.54
C ALA A 121 8.22 3.99 -2.77
N CYS A 122 8.09 3.51 -4.02
CA CYS A 122 7.29 2.32 -4.31
C CYS A 122 7.85 1.09 -3.58
N ALA A 123 9.17 0.88 -3.65
CA ALA A 123 9.83 -0.27 -3.03
C ALA A 123 9.73 -0.25 -1.49
N LYS A 124 9.73 0.93 -0.88
CA LYS A 124 9.67 1.11 0.57
C LYS A 124 8.25 1.15 1.11
N ASN A 125 7.25 1.16 0.24
CA ASN A 125 5.86 1.24 0.67
C ASN A 125 5.48 0.02 1.51
N ARG A 126 5.15 0.26 2.77
CA ARG A 126 4.77 -0.77 3.75
C ARG A 126 3.28 -1.08 3.70
N ILE A 127 2.49 -0.26 3.00
CA ILE A 127 1.03 -0.32 3.00
C ILE A 127 0.55 -0.61 1.58
N ALA A 128 0.75 -1.85 1.13
CA ALA A 128 0.37 -2.26 -0.21
C ALA A 128 -1.14 -2.09 -0.44
N ILE A 129 -1.53 -1.88 -1.67
CA ILE A 129 -2.91 -1.74 -2.13
C ILE A 129 -3.53 -0.41 -1.71
N VAL A 130 -3.55 -0.09 -0.43
CA VAL A 130 -4.17 1.14 0.11
C VAL A 130 -3.32 2.37 -0.24
N VAL A 131 -2.00 2.24 -0.16
CA VAL A 131 -1.08 3.18 -0.81
C VAL A 131 -0.70 2.50 -2.13
N PRO A 132 -1.35 2.87 -3.24
CA PRO A 132 -1.42 2.00 -4.41
C PRO A 132 -0.20 2.09 -5.33
N CYS A 133 0.95 1.63 -4.85
CA CYS A 133 2.16 1.59 -5.68
C CYS A 133 2.01 0.66 -6.89
N HIS A 134 1.03 -0.24 -6.90
CA HIS A 134 0.72 -1.05 -8.08
C HIS A 134 0.18 -0.23 -9.26
N ARG A 135 -0.29 1.00 -9.03
CA ARG A 135 -0.76 1.91 -10.08
C ARG A 135 0.36 2.73 -10.71
N ILE A 136 1.60 2.47 -10.31
CA ILE A 136 2.78 3.16 -10.85
C ILE A 136 3.47 2.20 -11.82
N VAL A 137 3.64 2.63 -13.06
CA VAL A 137 4.14 1.81 -14.16
C VAL A 137 5.31 2.52 -14.85
N LYS A 138 5.99 1.79 -15.75
CA LYS A 138 7.06 2.38 -16.55
C LYS A 138 6.50 3.34 -17.59
N THR A 139 7.25 4.39 -17.91
CA THR A 139 7.00 5.21 -19.08
C THR A 139 7.03 4.30 -20.32
N GLY A 140 6.01 4.40 -21.16
CA GLY A 140 5.88 3.54 -22.34
C GLY A 140 5.04 2.29 -22.13
N GLY A 141 4.50 2.06 -20.92
CA GLY A 141 3.47 1.06 -20.67
C GLY A 141 3.91 -0.27 -20.06
N GLY A 142 5.21 -0.47 -19.80
CA GLY A 142 5.67 -1.65 -19.07
C GLY A 142 5.20 -1.62 -17.62
N LEU A 143 4.92 -2.80 -17.01
CA LEU A 143 4.39 -2.87 -15.65
C LEU A 143 5.33 -2.28 -14.58
N GLY A 144 6.65 -2.38 -14.77
CA GLY A 144 7.59 -2.04 -13.72
C GLY A 144 7.67 -3.14 -12.67
N ASN A 145 8.18 -2.79 -11.49
CA ASN A 145 8.37 -3.75 -10.40
C ASN A 145 7.18 -3.72 -9.44
N TYR A 146 7.05 -4.78 -8.66
CA TYR A 146 6.11 -4.84 -7.55
C TYR A 146 6.67 -5.79 -6.48
N ALA A 147 6.60 -5.38 -5.21
CA ALA A 147 7.16 -6.13 -4.10
C ALA A 147 6.61 -7.57 -3.99
N TYR A 148 5.37 -7.78 -4.39
CA TYR A 148 4.69 -9.07 -4.29
C TYR A 148 4.59 -9.79 -5.65
N GLY A 149 5.35 -9.34 -6.63
CA GLY A 149 5.45 -9.97 -7.94
C GLY A 149 4.53 -9.38 -8.99
N LEU A 150 4.90 -9.56 -10.25
CA LEU A 150 4.17 -8.96 -11.37
C LEU A 150 2.79 -9.58 -11.60
N LYS A 151 2.60 -10.85 -11.22
CA LYS A 151 1.27 -11.49 -11.30
C LYS A 151 0.27 -10.80 -10.38
N ALA A 152 0.68 -10.46 -9.17
CA ALA A 152 -0.16 -9.73 -8.23
C ALA A 152 -0.47 -8.33 -8.75
N LYS A 153 0.52 -7.62 -9.24
CA LYS A 153 0.34 -6.28 -9.84
C LYS A 153 -0.64 -6.33 -10.99
N GLN A 154 -0.48 -7.26 -11.90
CA GLN A 154 -1.36 -7.43 -13.05
C GLN A 154 -2.79 -7.76 -12.61
N TRP A 155 -2.94 -8.64 -11.61
CA TRP A 155 -4.26 -8.97 -11.08
C TRP A 155 -4.97 -7.72 -10.52
N LEU A 156 -4.24 -6.93 -9.72
CA LEU A 156 -4.80 -5.71 -9.12
C LEU A 156 -5.23 -4.71 -10.20
N LEU A 157 -4.39 -4.48 -11.20
CA LEU A 157 -4.71 -3.57 -12.29
C LEU A 157 -5.90 -4.06 -13.12
N SER A 158 -5.98 -5.36 -13.39
CA SER A 158 -7.13 -5.95 -14.10
C SER A 158 -8.40 -5.84 -13.27
N HIS A 159 -8.31 -6.10 -11.97
CA HIS A 159 -9.44 -5.97 -11.05
C HIS A 159 -9.99 -4.53 -11.04
N GLU A 160 -9.09 -3.56 -11.17
CA GLU A 160 -9.45 -2.14 -11.19
C GLU A 160 -9.91 -1.66 -12.57
N GLY A 161 -9.81 -2.49 -13.59
CA GLY A 161 -10.20 -2.10 -14.94
C GLY A 161 -9.16 -1.26 -15.67
N ALA A 162 -7.91 -1.23 -15.19
CA ALA A 162 -6.84 -0.49 -15.85
C ALA A 162 -6.28 -1.24 -17.06
N PHE A 163 -6.47 -2.54 -17.11
CA PHE A 163 -6.01 -3.41 -18.20
C PHE A 163 -7.11 -4.36 -18.62
#